data_fa4f1a254e67f413ea909d623660cbf9
#
_entry.id   fa4f1a254e67f413ea909d623660cbf9
#
_cell.length_a   1.000
_cell.length_b   1.000
_cell.length_c   1.000
_cell.angle_alpha   90.00
_cell.angle_beta   90.00
_cell.angle_gamma   90.00
#
_symmetry.space_group_name_H-M   'P 1'
#
loop_
_entity.id
_entity.type
_entity.pdbx_description
1 polymer ?
#
loop_
_entity_poly.entity_id
_entity_poly.type
_entity_poly.pdbx_seq_one_letter_code
_entity_poly.pdbx_strand_id
1 'polypeptide(L)'
;LVGGGSPPRPGEISLAHHGVLFLDEFPEFARSALEALREPLESGHITVVRAARRARFPASFQLVAAMNPCPCGYLGSRIKPCRCAPDQVARYQGRISGPLLDRIDLQVEMAALDPRELLDAPPGEASAPVRERCAAASARAHARQGCANHALHGQALEDAAHLSDPARALLQG
;
A
#
# COMPACT_ATOMS: atom_id res chain seq x y z
N LEU A 1 -14.71 -6.59 2.83
CA LEU A 1 -13.76 -6.05 1.83
C LEU A 1 -14.08 -6.52 0.41
N VAL A 2 -14.14 -7.85 0.16
CA VAL A 2 -14.24 -8.45 -1.19
C VAL A 2 -15.61 -8.25 -1.83
N GLY A 3 -16.66 -8.15 -1.05
CA GLY A 3 -18.04 -8.21 -1.51
C GLY A 3 -18.68 -9.58 -1.27
N GLY A 4 -19.94 -9.75 -1.68
CA GLY A 4 -20.69 -10.97 -1.43
C GLY A 4 -22.17 -10.83 -1.76
N GLY A 5 -22.98 -11.73 -1.21
CA GLY A 5 -24.43 -11.72 -1.43
C GLY A 5 -24.86 -12.60 -2.63
N SER A 6 -26.18 -12.76 -2.78
CA SER A 6 -26.80 -13.43 -3.92
C SER A 6 -27.96 -12.56 -4.41
N PRO A 7 -27.77 -11.86 -5.55
CA PRO A 7 -26.64 -11.87 -6.50
C PRO A 7 -25.34 -11.27 -5.91
N PRO A 8 -24.15 -11.59 -6.49
CA PRO A 8 -22.87 -11.02 -6.07
C PRO A 8 -22.88 -9.49 -6.13
N ARG A 9 -22.43 -8.84 -5.05
CA ARG A 9 -22.32 -7.38 -4.94
C ARG A 9 -20.86 -6.99 -4.71
N PRO A 10 -20.39 -5.82 -5.24
CA PRO A 10 -19.07 -5.32 -4.99
C PRO A 10 -18.88 -5.01 -3.50
N GLY A 11 -17.64 -5.18 -2.99
CA GLY A 11 -17.22 -4.76 -1.66
C GLY A 11 -16.38 -3.50 -1.70
N GLU A 12 -15.82 -3.11 -0.54
CA GLU A 12 -15.01 -1.90 -0.36
C GLU A 12 -13.84 -1.80 -1.35
N ILE A 13 -13.22 -2.93 -1.68
CA ILE A 13 -12.15 -3.01 -2.68
C ILE A 13 -12.61 -2.46 -4.04
N SER A 14 -13.82 -2.81 -4.48
CA SER A 14 -14.37 -2.33 -5.75
C SER A 14 -14.93 -0.92 -5.64
N LEU A 15 -15.45 -0.54 -4.48
CA LEU A 15 -15.95 0.82 -4.23
C LEU A 15 -14.82 1.85 -4.22
N ALA A 16 -13.59 1.42 -3.87
CA ALA A 16 -12.40 2.25 -3.93
C ALA A 16 -11.83 2.45 -5.35
N HIS A 17 -12.47 1.90 -6.40
CA HIS A 17 -11.99 2.01 -7.78
C HIS A 17 -11.74 3.46 -8.19
N HIS A 18 -10.54 3.73 -8.73
CA HIS A 18 -10.01 5.07 -9.05
C HIS A 18 -9.86 6.01 -7.85
N GLY A 19 -9.87 5.47 -6.63
CA GLY A 19 -9.67 6.20 -5.40
C GLY A 19 -8.56 5.61 -4.55
N VAL A 20 -8.69 5.77 -3.23
CA VAL A 20 -7.78 5.28 -2.21
C VAL A 20 -8.52 4.31 -1.30
N LEU A 21 -7.95 3.13 -1.09
CA LEU A 21 -8.37 2.20 -0.05
C LEU A 21 -7.43 2.38 1.14
N PHE A 22 -7.93 2.96 2.22
CA PHE A 22 -7.17 3.11 3.47
C PHE A 22 -7.53 2.00 4.44
N LEU A 23 -6.53 1.26 4.91
CA LEU A 23 -6.68 0.19 5.90
C LEU A 23 -5.81 0.49 7.11
N ASP A 24 -6.44 0.90 8.21
CA ASP A 24 -5.77 1.05 9.50
C ASP A 24 -5.69 -0.29 10.22
N GLU A 25 -4.73 -0.43 11.14
CA GLU A 25 -4.49 -1.68 11.88
C GLU A 25 -4.37 -2.90 10.95
N PHE A 26 -3.65 -2.72 9.85
CA PHE A 26 -3.59 -3.67 8.74
C PHE A 26 -3.41 -5.15 9.15
N PRO A 27 -2.55 -5.53 10.11
CA PRO A 27 -2.42 -6.92 10.55
C PRO A 27 -3.64 -7.47 11.30
N GLU A 28 -4.59 -6.62 11.74
CA GLU A 28 -5.77 -7.07 12.48
C GLU A 28 -6.90 -7.58 11.56
N PHE A 29 -6.82 -7.31 10.27
CA PHE A 29 -7.75 -7.90 9.31
C PHE A 29 -7.59 -9.42 9.22
N ALA A 30 -8.67 -10.12 8.95
CA ALA A 30 -8.61 -11.55 8.68
C ALA A 30 -7.66 -11.86 7.52
N ARG A 31 -6.80 -12.88 7.68
CA ARG A 31 -5.80 -13.24 6.66
C ARG A 31 -6.41 -13.44 5.26
N SER A 32 -7.59 -14.05 5.17
CA SER A 32 -8.30 -14.23 3.90
C SER A 32 -8.70 -12.91 3.25
N ALA A 33 -8.98 -11.88 4.04
CA ALA A 33 -9.30 -10.55 3.52
C ALA A 33 -8.04 -9.83 3.02
N LEU A 34 -6.91 -10.00 3.70
CA LEU A 34 -5.61 -9.46 3.26
C LEU A 34 -5.14 -10.14 1.97
N GLU A 35 -5.19 -11.47 1.90
CA GLU A 35 -4.81 -12.21 0.69
C GLU A 35 -5.70 -11.86 -0.51
N ALA A 36 -6.95 -11.51 -0.29
CA ALA A 36 -7.86 -11.09 -1.36
C ALA A 36 -7.47 -9.74 -2.01
N LEU A 37 -6.60 -8.94 -1.39
CA LEU A 37 -6.06 -7.71 -1.98
C LEU A 37 -5.06 -7.98 -3.10
N ARG A 38 -4.45 -9.16 -3.14
CA ARG A 38 -3.40 -9.49 -4.12
C ARG A 38 -3.91 -9.42 -5.55
N GLU A 39 -5.07 -10.03 -5.83
CA GLU A 39 -5.67 -10.03 -7.17
C GLU A 39 -5.90 -8.60 -7.69
N PRO A 40 -6.59 -7.70 -6.97
CA PRO A 40 -6.83 -6.34 -7.45
C PRO A 40 -5.56 -5.47 -7.51
N LEU A 41 -4.60 -5.63 -6.61
CA LEU A 41 -3.33 -4.89 -6.68
C LEU A 41 -2.50 -5.27 -7.92
N GLU A 42 -2.64 -6.50 -8.41
CA GLU A 42 -1.92 -6.98 -9.58
C GLU A 42 -2.68 -6.73 -10.90
N SER A 43 -4.00 -6.96 -10.90
CA SER A 43 -4.80 -7.01 -12.13
C SER A 43 -5.80 -5.86 -12.30
N GLY A 44 -5.99 -5.02 -11.27
CA GLY A 44 -6.95 -3.91 -11.26
C GLY A 44 -8.42 -4.36 -11.21
N HIS A 45 -8.69 -5.61 -10.86
CA HIS A 45 -10.05 -6.14 -10.71
C HIS A 45 -10.11 -7.23 -9.65
N ILE A 46 -11.31 -7.53 -9.17
CA ILE A 46 -11.58 -8.60 -8.22
C ILE A 46 -12.68 -9.51 -8.71
N THR A 47 -12.51 -10.82 -8.54
CA THR A 47 -13.51 -11.83 -8.91
C THR A 47 -14.23 -12.34 -7.67
N VAL A 48 -15.54 -12.16 -7.64
CA VAL A 48 -16.41 -12.70 -6.58
C VAL A 48 -17.14 -13.92 -7.12
N VAL A 49 -16.89 -15.08 -6.50
CA VAL A 49 -17.55 -16.34 -6.84
C VAL A 49 -18.52 -16.70 -5.72
N ARG A 50 -19.80 -16.92 -6.06
CA ARG A 50 -20.83 -17.38 -5.12
C ARG A 50 -21.75 -18.38 -5.80
N ALA A 51 -21.84 -19.59 -5.22
CA ALA A 51 -22.61 -20.71 -5.76
C ALA A 51 -22.33 -20.93 -7.28
N ALA A 52 -23.33 -20.81 -8.12
CA ALA A 52 -23.20 -20.96 -9.58
C ALA A 52 -22.90 -19.63 -10.32
N ARG A 53 -22.64 -18.53 -9.60
CA ARG A 53 -22.45 -17.21 -10.21
C ARG A 53 -21.04 -16.68 -9.97
N ARG A 54 -20.42 -16.17 -11.03
CA ARG A 54 -19.15 -15.47 -11.02
C ARG A 54 -19.37 -14.05 -11.51
N ALA A 55 -18.90 -13.08 -10.75
CA ALA A 55 -18.93 -11.66 -11.14
C ALA A 55 -17.53 -11.07 -11.00
N ARG A 56 -17.10 -10.29 -11.98
CA ARG A 56 -15.84 -9.54 -11.98
C ARG A 56 -16.15 -8.06 -11.82
N PHE A 57 -15.51 -7.43 -10.83
CA PHE A 57 -15.68 -6.01 -10.55
C PHE A 57 -14.36 -5.26 -10.75
N PRO A 58 -14.38 -4.03 -11.28
CA PRO A 58 -13.20 -3.21 -11.36
C PRO A 58 -12.71 -2.84 -9.95
N ALA A 59 -11.40 -2.81 -9.76
CA ALA A 59 -10.76 -2.58 -8.47
C ALA A 59 -9.33 -2.04 -8.63
N SER A 60 -9.16 -1.02 -9.46
CA SER A 60 -7.91 -0.27 -9.59
C SER A 60 -7.95 0.88 -8.59
N PHE A 61 -7.16 0.80 -7.53
CA PHE A 61 -7.12 1.77 -6.44
C PHE A 61 -5.69 1.93 -5.91
N GLN A 62 -5.42 3.00 -5.18
CA GLN A 62 -4.21 3.12 -4.40
C GLN A 62 -4.44 2.54 -3.00
N LEU A 63 -3.64 1.54 -2.62
CA LEU A 63 -3.64 1.03 -1.24
C LEU A 63 -2.80 1.95 -0.35
N VAL A 64 -3.38 2.36 0.77
CA VAL A 64 -2.68 2.99 1.89
C VAL A 64 -2.99 2.17 3.13
N ALA A 65 -1.97 1.61 3.76
CA ALA A 65 -2.14 0.79 4.96
C ALA A 65 -1.30 1.36 6.11
N ALA A 66 -1.86 1.33 7.32
CA ALA A 66 -1.14 1.69 8.53
C ALA A 66 -1.09 0.50 9.48
N MET A 67 0.05 0.33 10.17
CA MET A 67 0.21 -0.71 11.18
C MET A 67 1.17 -0.29 12.28
N ASN A 68 1.00 -0.84 13.45
CA ASN A 68 1.96 -0.73 14.52
C ASN A 68 3.16 -1.69 14.30
N PRO A 69 4.33 -1.42 14.86
CA PRO A 69 5.50 -2.31 14.73
C PRO A 69 5.35 -3.63 15.52
N CYS A 70 4.41 -3.68 16.48
CA CYS A 70 4.11 -4.86 17.30
C CYS A 70 2.72 -4.70 17.96
N PRO A 71 2.16 -5.74 18.60
CA PRO A 71 0.83 -5.65 19.23
C PRO A 71 0.66 -4.56 20.29
N CYS A 72 1.72 -4.18 21.01
CA CYS A 72 1.67 -3.10 21.98
C CYS A 72 2.02 -1.72 21.41
N GLY A 73 2.49 -1.63 20.16
CA GLY A 73 2.84 -0.39 19.47
C GLY A 73 4.22 0.21 19.84
N TYR A 74 4.96 -0.37 20.77
CA TYR A 74 6.17 0.25 21.33
C TYR A 74 7.51 -0.39 20.91
N LEU A 75 7.52 -1.31 19.94
CA LEU A 75 8.77 -1.87 19.43
C LEU A 75 9.59 -0.75 18.76
N GLY A 76 10.83 -0.57 19.18
CA GLY A 76 11.70 0.52 18.70
C GLY A 76 11.40 1.90 19.29
N SER A 77 10.36 2.05 20.12
CA SER A 77 10.00 3.34 20.72
C SER A 77 11.03 3.80 21.76
N ARG A 78 11.37 5.11 21.73
CA ARG A 78 12.18 5.77 22.74
C ARG A 78 11.36 6.26 23.94
N ILE A 79 10.03 6.32 23.80
CA ILE A 79 9.12 6.89 24.82
C ILE A 79 8.78 5.83 25.87
N LYS A 80 8.56 4.58 25.45
CA LYS A 80 8.14 3.48 26.31
C LYS A 80 8.69 2.15 25.81
N PRO A 81 9.21 1.27 26.70
CA PRO A 81 9.73 -0.02 26.30
C PRO A 81 8.62 -0.95 25.81
N CYS A 82 8.92 -1.70 24.75
CA CYS A 82 8.07 -2.77 24.26
C CYS A 82 7.95 -3.90 25.32
N ARG A 83 6.74 -4.46 25.48
CA ARG A 83 6.46 -5.54 26.41
C ARG A 83 6.12 -6.87 25.69
N CYS A 84 6.14 -6.87 24.37
CA CYS A 84 5.85 -8.06 23.59
C CYS A 84 7.03 -9.02 23.60
N ALA A 85 6.76 -10.31 23.77
CA ALA A 85 7.77 -11.34 23.56
C ALA A 85 8.13 -11.42 22.05
N PRO A 86 9.36 -11.83 21.71
CA PRO A 86 9.82 -11.89 20.32
C PRO A 86 8.90 -12.72 19.40
N ASP A 87 8.36 -13.83 19.90
CA ASP A 87 7.42 -14.69 19.17
C ASP A 87 6.05 -14.02 18.92
N GLN A 88 5.62 -13.14 19.83
CA GLN A 88 4.41 -12.34 19.64
C GLN A 88 4.61 -11.31 18.52
N VAL A 89 5.76 -10.64 18.48
CA VAL A 89 6.12 -9.69 17.42
C VAL A 89 6.16 -10.41 16.08
N ALA A 90 6.87 -11.54 16.01
CA ALA A 90 7.00 -12.33 14.78
C ALA A 90 5.63 -12.81 14.26
N ARG A 91 4.76 -13.29 15.14
CA ARG A 91 3.39 -13.69 14.76
C ARG A 91 2.54 -12.53 14.28
N TYR A 92 2.66 -11.35 14.89
CA TYR A 92 1.93 -10.16 14.49
C TYR A 92 2.37 -9.68 13.10
N GLN A 93 3.66 -9.54 12.88
CA GLN A 93 4.22 -9.13 11.59
C GLN A 93 3.97 -10.18 10.50
N GLY A 94 4.07 -11.46 10.83
CA GLY A 94 3.80 -12.58 9.92
C GLY A 94 2.33 -12.76 9.51
N ARG A 95 1.40 -11.95 10.02
CA ARG A 95 0.01 -11.91 9.53
C ARG A 95 -0.08 -11.37 8.11
N ILE A 96 0.84 -10.51 7.72
CA ILE A 96 0.97 -10.00 6.36
C ILE A 96 1.94 -10.93 5.62
N SER A 97 1.46 -11.53 4.54
CA SER A 97 2.31 -12.45 3.76
C SER A 97 3.36 -11.70 2.94
N GLY A 98 4.52 -12.34 2.72
CA GLY A 98 5.56 -11.81 1.83
C GLY A 98 5.00 -11.40 0.47
N PRO A 99 4.25 -12.28 -0.25
CA PRO A 99 3.66 -11.95 -1.54
C PRO A 99 2.70 -10.75 -1.54
N LEU A 100 2.06 -10.41 -0.40
CA LEU A 100 1.27 -9.20 -0.28
C LEU A 100 2.16 -7.97 -0.06
N LEU A 101 3.21 -8.11 0.78
CA LEU A 101 4.20 -7.04 0.99
C LEU A 101 4.92 -6.66 -0.31
N ASP A 102 5.23 -7.63 -1.17
CA ASP A 102 5.85 -7.41 -2.48
C ASP A 102 4.98 -6.59 -3.46
N ARG A 103 3.70 -6.41 -3.15
CA ARG A 103 2.76 -5.55 -3.90
C ARG A 103 2.64 -4.14 -3.32
N ILE A 104 3.34 -3.86 -2.21
CA ILE A 104 3.37 -2.55 -1.56
C ILE A 104 4.71 -1.90 -1.86
N ASP A 105 4.72 -0.99 -2.83
CA ASP A 105 5.95 -0.39 -3.38
C ASP A 105 6.70 0.51 -2.39
N LEU A 106 5.98 1.14 -1.46
CA LEU A 106 6.56 2.08 -0.50
C LEU A 106 6.25 1.64 0.93
N GLN A 107 7.30 1.45 1.72
CA GLN A 107 7.22 1.17 3.15
C GLN A 107 7.92 2.30 3.89
N VAL A 108 7.16 3.02 4.73
CA VAL A 108 7.65 4.19 5.45
C VAL A 108 7.54 3.92 6.94
N GLU A 109 8.67 3.99 7.64
CA GLU A 109 8.69 3.90 9.09
C GLU A 109 8.46 5.29 9.70
N MET A 110 7.43 5.41 10.55
CA MET A 110 7.07 6.63 11.25
C MET A 110 7.54 6.54 12.69
N ALA A 111 8.52 7.35 13.04
CA ALA A 111 9.00 7.44 14.42
C ALA A 111 7.93 8.09 15.32
N ALA A 112 7.83 7.60 16.57
CA ALA A 112 7.01 8.27 17.57
C ALA A 112 7.61 9.63 17.91
N LEU A 113 6.80 10.69 17.85
CA LEU A 113 7.20 12.05 18.24
C LEU A 113 7.18 12.19 19.75
N ASP A 114 8.16 12.92 20.30
CA ASP A 114 8.10 13.36 21.69
C ASP A 114 6.91 14.33 21.87
N PRO A 115 6.13 14.24 22.96
CA PRO A 115 5.04 15.18 23.23
C PRO A 115 5.46 16.66 23.17
N ARG A 116 6.70 16.99 23.54
CA ARG A 116 7.23 18.36 23.44
C ARG A 116 7.46 18.76 21.98
N GLU A 117 8.05 17.88 21.18
CA GLU A 117 8.22 18.11 19.75
C GLU A 117 6.86 18.32 19.05
N LEU A 118 5.82 17.57 19.47
CA LEU A 118 4.48 17.72 18.93
C LEU A 118 3.84 19.09 19.25
N LEU A 119 4.10 19.63 20.44
CA LEU A 119 3.56 20.92 20.88
C LEU A 119 4.30 22.12 20.27
N ASP A 120 5.62 21.99 20.10
CA ASP A 120 6.51 23.08 19.67
C ASP A 120 6.85 23.05 18.19
N ALA A 121 6.48 21.98 17.48
CA ALA A 121 6.77 21.84 16.05
C ALA A 121 6.01 22.90 15.23
N PRO A 122 6.67 23.53 14.27
CA PRO A 122 5.99 24.40 13.32
C PRO A 122 4.97 23.58 12.50
N PRO A 123 3.91 24.22 12.01
CA PRO A 123 2.97 23.56 11.11
C PRO A 123 3.70 22.91 9.93
N GLY A 124 3.36 21.67 9.60
CA GLY A 124 3.86 20.99 8.41
C GLY A 124 3.41 21.68 7.13
N GLU A 125 3.96 21.24 6.00
CA GLU A 125 3.55 21.75 4.70
C GLU A 125 2.06 21.50 4.44
N ALA A 126 1.34 22.52 3.96
CA ALA A 126 -0.07 22.42 3.65
C ALA A 126 -0.32 21.43 2.48
N SER A 127 -1.49 20.79 2.48
CA SER A 127 -1.85 19.80 1.44
C SER A 127 -1.98 20.40 0.03
N ALA A 128 -2.26 21.70 -0.10
CA ALA A 128 -2.44 22.33 -1.40
C ALA A 128 -1.14 22.35 -2.25
N PRO A 129 0.01 22.85 -1.77
CA PRO A 129 1.28 22.77 -2.49
C PRO A 129 1.71 21.32 -2.80
N VAL A 130 1.46 20.38 -1.88
CA VAL A 130 1.75 18.95 -2.11
C VAL A 130 0.91 18.42 -3.26
N ARG A 131 -0.38 18.72 -3.29
CA ARG A 131 -1.29 18.34 -4.38
C ARG A 131 -0.84 18.88 -5.73
N GLU A 132 -0.42 20.14 -5.79
CA GLU A 132 0.08 20.77 -7.02
C GLU A 132 1.32 20.05 -7.55
N ARG A 133 2.28 19.71 -6.69
CA ARG A 133 3.47 18.93 -7.08
C ARG A 133 3.10 17.53 -7.58
N CYS A 134 2.19 16.85 -6.91
CA CYS A 134 1.72 15.53 -7.34
C CYS A 134 1.01 15.60 -8.69
N ALA A 135 0.13 16.60 -8.89
CA ALA A 135 -0.56 16.81 -10.16
C ALA A 135 0.42 17.12 -11.29
N ALA A 136 1.41 17.99 -11.06
CA ALA A 136 2.45 18.31 -12.04
C ALA A 136 3.31 17.08 -12.38
N ALA A 137 3.68 16.25 -11.41
CA ALA A 137 4.41 15.01 -11.62
C ALA A 137 3.61 14.01 -12.45
N SER A 138 2.32 13.83 -12.11
CA SER A 138 1.40 12.96 -12.86
C SER A 138 1.21 13.43 -14.30
N ALA A 139 1.01 14.74 -14.52
CA ALA A 139 0.89 15.32 -15.85
C ALA A 139 2.13 15.08 -16.70
N ARG A 140 3.34 15.24 -16.13
CA ARG A 140 4.60 14.92 -16.80
C ARG A 140 4.74 13.47 -17.19
N ALA A 141 4.34 12.53 -16.30
CA ALA A 141 4.35 11.11 -16.61
C ALA A 141 3.42 10.79 -17.81
N HIS A 142 2.19 11.30 -17.77
CA HIS A 142 1.24 11.09 -18.87
C HIS A 142 1.69 11.75 -20.19
N ALA A 143 2.25 12.94 -20.14
CA ALA A 143 2.80 13.61 -21.34
C ALA A 143 3.98 12.84 -21.96
N ARG A 144 4.81 12.20 -21.13
CA ARG A 144 5.98 11.43 -21.60
C ARG A 144 5.59 10.09 -22.23
N GLN A 145 4.64 9.37 -21.65
CA GLN A 145 4.40 7.96 -21.94
C GLN A 145 2.92 7.54 -22.04
N GLY A 146 1.98 8.48 -21.95
CA GLY A 146 0.53 8.23 -22.06
C GLY A 146 -0.12 7.56 -20.85
N CYS A 147 0.66 7.21 -19.81
CA CYS A 147 0.15 6.52 -18.62
C CYS A 147 0.96 6.90 -17.36
N ALA A 148 0.47 6.49 -16.18
CA ALA A 148 1.21 6.64 -14.94
C ALA A 148 2.42 5.68 -14.89
N ASN A 149 3.45 6.02 -14.10
CA ASN A 149 4.70 5.25 -14.04
C ASN A 149 4.50 3.77 -13.64
N HIS A 150 3.58 3.49 -12.72
CA HIS A 150 3.29 2.11 -12.27
C HIS A 150 2.67 1.21 -13.37
N ALA A 151 2.18 1.81 -14.46
CA ALA A 151 1.61 1.08 -15.58
C ALA A 151 2.63 0.74 -16.67
N LEU A 152 3.89 1.13 -16.49
CA LEU A 152 4.97 0.77 -17.43
C LEU A 152 5.42 -0.67 -17.22
N HIS A 153 5.57 -1.42 -18.31
CA HIS A 153 6.09 -2.78 -18.29
C HIS A 153 6.98 -3.06 -19.50
N GLY A 154 7.81 -4.12 -19.41
CA GLY A 154 8.66 -4.58 -20.50
C GLY A 154 9.52 -3.47 -21.08
N GLN A 155 9.61 -3.41 -22.41
CA GLN A 155 10.46 -2.46 -23.12
C GLN A 155 10.18 -1.00 -22.76
N ALA A 156 8.90 -0.62 -22.59
CA ALA A 156 8.53 0.75 -22.21
C ALA A 156 9.08 1.16 -20.83
N LEU A 157 9.18 0.21 -19.89
CA LEU A 157 9.83 0.44 -18.60
C LEU A 157 11.34 0.59 -18.76
N GLU A 158 11.99 -0.26 -19.54
CA GLU A 158 13.43 -0.18 -19.80
C GLU A 158 13.81 1.14 -20.46
N ASP A 159 13.06 1.57 -21.49
CA ASP A 159 13.25 2.81 -22.19
C ASP A 159 13.05 4.05 -21.29
N ALA A 160 12.13 3.98 -20.33
CA ALA A 160 11.87 5.08 -19.39
C ALA A 160 12.84 5.10 -18.19
N ALA A 161 13.35 3.95 -17.76
CA ALA A 161 14.17 3.83 -16.56
C ALA A 161 15.61 4.32 -16.74
N HIS A 162 16.18 4.25 -17.94
CA HIS A 162 17.55 4.68 -18.29
C HIS A 162 18.58 4.41 -17.18
N LEU A 163 18.72 3.13 -16.80
CA LEU A 163 19.67 2.75 -15.76
C LEU A 163 21.10 3.10 -16.18
N SER A 164 21.80 3.90 -15.37
CA SER A 164 23.23 4.10 -15.52
C SER A 164 24.00 2.81 -15.23
N ASP A 165 25.22 2.67 -15.77
CA ASP A 165 26.05 1.49 -15.53
C ASP A 165 26.29 1.22 -14.03
N PRO A 166 26.56 2.23 -13.17
CA PRO A 166 26.65 2.01 -11.72
C PRO A 166 25.35 1.51 -11.10
N ALA A 167 24.19 2.03 -11.53
CA ALA A 167 22.90 1.57 -11.03
C ALA A 167 22.60 0.14 -11.47
N ARG A 168 22.94 -0.23 -12.68
CA ARG A 168 22.83 -1.60 -13.21
C ARG A 168 23.72 -2.57 -12.43
N ALA A 169 24.97 -2.20 -12.16
CA ALA A 169 25.87 -3.00 -11.35
C ALA A 169 25.35 -3.23 -9.93
N LEU A 170 24.74 -2.21 -9.31
CA LEU A 170 24.14 -2.33 -7.99
C LEU A 170 22.97 -3.32 -7.96
N LEU A 171 22.16 -3.37 -9.03
CA LEU A 171 21.01 -4.29 -9.12
C LEU A 171 21.41 -5.74 -9.43
N GLN A 172 22.62 -5.98 -9.90
CA GLN A 172 23.14 -7.31 -10.25
C GLN A 172 23.97 -7.98 -9.13
N GLY A 173 24.33 -7.24 -8.09
CA GLY A 173 25.09 -7.69 -6.92
C GLY A 173 24.21 -8.15 -5.80
#